data_498b06ef5629e9db83525336ea252a57
#
_entry.id   498b06ef5629e9db83525336ea252a57
#
_cell.length_a   1.000
_cell.length_b   1.000
_cell.length_c   1.000
_cell.angle_alpha   90.00
_cell.angle_beta   90.00
_cell.angle_gamma   90.00
#
_symmetry.space_group_name_H-M   'P 1'
#
loop_
_entity.id
_entity.type
_entity.pdbx_description
1 polymer ?
#
loop_
_entity_poly.entity_id
_entity_poly.type
_entity_poly.pdbx_seq_one_letter_code
_entity_poly.pdbx_strand_id
1 'polypeptide(L)'
;MTSWVLHVDLDQFLASVELRRHPELAGLPVIVGGNGDPAEPRKVVTCASYEAREFGVHAGMPLRTAARRCPDATFLPSDPPAYDAASDQVMGLLRDLGHPVEVWGWDEAYLGVAPEDSVDPTEVAEQIQTVILSETGLSCSVGISDNKQRAKVATGFAKPAGVFVLTDTNWMNVMAGRPVDALWGVGPKTAKKLAALGITTVRELAHSDAELLTSTFGPRTGLWLLLLAKGGGDAEVSASHGFRAPAATS
;
A
#
# COMPACT_ATOMS: atom_id res chain seq x y z
N MET A 1 -27.05 -4.74 5.88
CA MET A 1 -26.23 -3.54 5.59
C MET A 1 -24.78 -4.01 5.49
N THR A 2 -23.99 -3.47 4.59
CA THR A 2 -22.62 -3.95 4.31
C THR A 2 -21.64 -3.27 5.26
N SER A 3 -20.78 -4.02 5.93
CA SER A 3 -19.63 -3.47 6.65
C SER A 3 -18.63 -2.92 5.63
N TRP A 4 -18.02 -1.78 5.93
CA TRP A 4 -17.00 -1.21 5.08
C TRP A 4 -15.61 -1.42 5.66
N VAL A 5 -14.65 -1.63 4.79
CA VAL A 5 -13.22 -1.72 5.10
C VAL A 5 -12.51 -0.59 4.38
N LEU A 6 -11.89 0.30 5.14
CA LEU A 6 -11.05 1.36 4.61
C LEU A 6 -9.59 0.96 4.76
N HIS A 7 -8.82 1.02 3.69
CA HIS A 7 -7.37 0.89 3.76
C HIS A 7 -6.74 2.28 3.65
N VAL A 8 -6.05 2.69 4.69
CA VAL A 8 -5.32 3.96 4.77
C VAL A 8 -3.84 3.69 4.52
N ASP A 9 -3.23 4.48 3.66
CA ASP A 9 -1.81 4.35 3.31
C ASP A 9 -1.20 5.76 3.19
N LEU A 10 -0.19 6.03 3.99
CA LEU A 10 0.50 7.32 3.99
C LEU A 10 1.32 7.50 2.71
N ASP A 11 1.15 8.63 2.06
CA ASP A 11 1.79 8.92 0.79
C ASP A 11 3.30 9.11 0.96
N GLN A 12 4.10 8.32 0.21
CA GLN A 12 5.56 8.35 0.24
C GLN A 12 6.14 8.50 1.68
N PHE A 13 5.65 7.73 2.63
CA PHE A 13 5.73 7.95 4.06
C PHE A 13 7.11 8.40 4.56
N LEU A 14 8.16 7.59 4.35
CA LEU A 14 9.48 7.92 4.89
C LEU A 14 10.04 9.18 4.25
N ALA A 15 9.83 9.37 2.94
CA ALA A 15 10.21 10.61 2.27
C ALA A 15 9.43 11.81 2.83
N SER A 16 8.13 11.66 3.12
CA SER A 16 7.30 12.72 3.71
C SER A 16 7.74 13.08 5.13
N VAL A 17 8.15 12.10 5.94
CA VAL A 17 8.72 12.37 7.27
C VAL A 17 10.02 13.18 7.15
N GLU A 18 10.89 12.82 6.21
CA GLU A 18 12.12 13.56 5.98
C GLU A 18 11.86 14.97 5.41
N LEU A 19 10.90 15.12 4.48
CA LEU A 19 10.53 16.42 3.93
C LEU A 19 9.96 17.39 4.99
N ARG A 20 9.30 16.88 6.05
CA ARG A 20 8.92 17.72 7.21
C ARG A 20 10.13 18.25 7.97
N ARG A 21 11.22 17.47 8.02
CA ARG A 21 12.48 17.84 8.68
C ARG A 21 13.38 18.70 7.78
N HIS A 22 13.20 18.59 6.48
CA HIS A 22 13.97 19.24 5.43
C HIS A 22 13.02 19.90 4.42
N PRO A 23 12.27 20.94 4.83
CA PRO A 23 11.27 21.59 3.97
C PRO A 23 11.86 22.25 2.71
N GLU A 24 13.16 22.53 2.71
CA GLU A 24 13.90 23.03 1.55
C GLU A 24 13.98 22.01 0.39
N LEU A 25 13.72 20.74 0.67
CA LEU A 25 13.72 19.65 -0.33
C LEU A 25 12.33 19.41 -0.94
N ALA A 26 11.31 20.17 -0.54
CA ALA A 26 9.97 20.01 -1.07
C ALA A 26 9.93 20.21 -2.60
N GLY A 27 9.33 19.25 -3.32
CA GLY A 27 9.25 19.24 -4.78
C GLY A 27 10.55 18.81 -5.49
N LEU A 28 11.56 18.41 -4.73
CA LEU A 28 12.79 17.85 -5.28
C LEU A 28 12.80 16.32 -5.13
N PRO A 29 13.52 15.59 -6.02
CA PRO A 29 13.66 14.17 -5.88
C PRO A 29 14.48 13.79 -4.62
N VAL A 30 13.84 13.08 -3.69
CA VAL A 30 14.43 12.61 -2.43
C VAL A 30 14.41 11.10 -2.38
N ILE A 31 15.52 10.49 -1.99
CA ILE A 31 15.69 9.05 -1.86
C ILE A 31 16.17 8.75 -0.45
N VAL A 32 15.40 7.97 0.29
CA VAL A 32 15.74 7.51 1.64
C VAL A 32 16.30 6.09 1.56
N GLY A 33 17.46 5.84 2.15
CA GLY A 33 18.00 4.50 2.21
C GLY A 33 19.43 4.43 2.75
N GLY A 34 19.75 3.33 3.43
CA GLY A 34 21.06 3.12 4.04
C GLY A 34 21.48 4.27 4.93
N ASN A 35 22.71 4.75 4.78
CA ASN A 35 23.24 5.93 5.46
C ASN A 35 23.18 7.21 4.60
N GLY A 36 22.38 7.20 3.53
CA GLY A 36 22.27 8.34 2.61
C GLY A 36 23.43 8.45 1.60
N ASP A 37 24.30 7.44 1.52
CA ASP A 37 25.40 7.42 0.57
C ASP A 37 25.11 6.39 -0.55
N PRO A 38 24.89 6.85 -1.80
CA PRO A 38 24.67 5.95 -2.94
C PRO A 38 25.91 5.12 -3.33
N ALA A 39 27.09 5.47 -2.85
CA ALA A 39 28.30 4.69 -3.08
C ALA A 39 28.42 3.47 -2.14
N GLU A 40 27.65 3.46 -1.06
CA GLU A 40 27.66 2.37 -0.07
C GLU A 40 27.22 1.05 -0.72
N PRO A 41 28.00 -0.03 -0.58
CA PRO A 41 27.67 -1.32 -1.21
C PRO A 41 26.47 -1.99 -0.50
N ARG A 42 25.67 -2.71 -1.28
CA ARG A 42 24.55 -3.55 -0.80
C ARG A 42 23.40 -2.78 -0.10
N LYS A 43 23.37 -1.46 -0.19
CA LYS A 43 22.23 -0.67 0.31
C LYS A 43 21.20 -0.46 -0.78
N VAL A 44 19.95 -0.42 -0.36
CA VAL A 44 18.79 -0.28 -1.24
C VAL A 44 17.98 0.95 -0.86
N VAL A 45 17.19 1.43 -1.80
CA VAL A 45 16.16 2.43 -1.57
C VAL A 45 15.14 1.86 -0.61
N THR A 46 14.91 2.53 0.51
CA THR A 46 13.83 2.22 1.44
C THR A 46 12.54 2.94 1.02
N CYS A 47 12.65 4.22 0.64
CA CYS A 47 11.55 5.01 0.10
C CYS A 47 12.09 6.03 -0.91
N ALA A 48 11.28 6.33 -1.92
CA ALA A 48 11.53 7.38 -2.90
C ALA A 48 10.35 8.35 -2.93
N SER A 49 10.63 9.66 -3.00
CA SER A 49 9.61 10.67 -3.22
C SER A 49 8.93 10.47 -4.58
N TYR A 50 7.76 11.06 -4.79
CA TYR A 50 7.06 10.96 -6.07
C TYR A 50 7.91 11.53 -7.20
N GLU A 51 8.63 12.62 -6.96
CA GLU A 51 9.57 13.22 -7.91
C GLU A 51 10.69 12.24 -8.30
N ALA A 52 11.24 11.50 -7.35
CA ALA A 52 12.25 10.47 -7.64
C ALA A 52 11.65 9.26 -8.39
N ARG A 53 10.39 8.91 -8.11
CA ARG A 53 9.69 7.82 -8.82
C ARG A 53 9.45 8.13 -10.30
N GLU A 54 9.33 9.38 -10.71
CA GLU A 54 9.24 9.79 -12.12
C GLU A 54 10.47 9.36 -12.93
N PHE A 55 11.64 9.25 -12.27
CA PHE A 55 12.87 8.70 -12.87
C PHE A 55 12.96 7.17 -12.77
N GLY A 56 11.86 6.50 -12.40
CA GLY A 56 11.81 5.05 -12.24
C GLY A 56 12.52 4.52 -11.00
N VAL A 57 12.79 5.38 -10.00
CA VAL A 57 13.33 4.96 -8.70
C VAL A 57 12.20 4.38 -7.85
N HIS A 58 12.45 3.24 -7.21
CA HIS A 58 11.47 2.56 -6.36
C HIS A 58 12.15 1.85 -5.18
N ALA A 59 11.39 1.56 -4.13
CA ALA A 59 11.86 0.79 -2.99
C ALA A 59 12.43 -0.57 -3.41
N GLY A 60 13.50 -1.01 -2.74
CA GLY A 60 14.23 -2.22 -3.07
C GLY A 60 15.28 -2.08 -4.17
N MET A 61 15.31 -0.97 -4.91
CA MET A 61 16.34 -0.72 -5.92
C MET A 61 17.68 -0.45 -5.23
N PRO A 62 18.84 -0.95 -5.73
CA PRO A 62 20.15 -0.58 -5.23
C PRO A 62 20.38 0.94 -5.30
N LEU A 63 20.90 1.57 -4.24
CA LEU A 63 21.15 3.01 -4.20
C LEU A 63 22.01 3.50 -5.37
N ARG A 64 23.03 2.73 -5.76
CA ARG A 64 23.86 3.05 -6.95
C ARG A 64 23.05 3.11 -8.25
N THR A 65 22.05 2.25 -8.38
CA THR A 65 21.16 2.25 -9.55
C THR A 65 20.23 3.47 -9.51
N ALA A 66 19.70 3.79 -8.33
CA ALA A 66 18.88 4.97 -8.13
C ALA A 66 19.64 6.26 -8.46
N ALA A 67 20.91 6.39 -8.01
CA ALA A 67 21.75 7.55 -8.33
C ALA A 67 22.02 7.71 -9.84
N ARG A 68 22.16 6.62 -10.57
CA ARG A 68 22.31 6.67 -12.03
C ARG A 68 21.03 7.08 -12.76
N ARG A 69 19.85 6.70 -12.20
CA ARG A 69 18.55 7.06 -12.78
C ARG A 69 18.15 8.49 -12.48
N CYS A 70 18.44 8.95 -11.27
CA CYS A 70 18.13 10.29 -10.79
C CYS A 70 19.39 10.95 -10.20
N PRO A 71 20.29 11.48 -11.03
CA PRO A 71 21.57 12.03 -10.58
C PRO A 71 21.45 13.23 -9.65
N ASP A 72 20.35 14.00 -9.79
CA ASP A 72 20.09 15.21 -9.01
C ASP A 72 19.33 14.93 -7.70
N ALA A 73 19.07 13.66 -7.39
CA ALA A 73 18.35 13.31 -6.17
C ALA A 73 19.18 13.57 -4.91
N THR A 74 18.50 14.08 -3.88
CA THR A 74 19.06 14.12 -2.53
C THR A 74 18.89 12.77 -1.85
N PHE A 75 20.00 12.19 -1.40
CA PHE A 75 20.01 10.94 -0.64
C PHE A 75 20.03 11.23 0.86
N LEU A 76 19.09 10.66 1.60
CA LEU A 76 18.99 10.81 3.04
C LEU A 76 19.13 9.46 3.74
N PRO A 77 19.75 9.43 4.94
CA PRO A 77 19.84 8.23 5.74
C PRO A 77 18.45 7.81 6.25
N SER A 78 18.24 6.52 6.42
CA SER A 78 17.06 6.01 7.12
C SER A 78 17.14 6.30 8.61
N ASP A 79 16.03 6.81 9.18
CA ASP A 79 15.90 7.14 10.61
C ASP A 79 14.67 6.41 11.22
N PRO A 80 14.80 5.08 11.52
CA PRO A 80 13.68 4.31 12.03
C PRO A 80 13.01 4.89 13.28
N PRO A 81 13.72 5.45 14.27
CA PRO A 81 13.08 6.10 15.42
C PRO A 81 12.13 7.25 15.04
N ALA A 82 12.51 8.08 14.05
CA ALA A 82 11.64 9.15 13.56
C ALA A 82 10.40 8.60 12.84
N TYR A 83 10.54 7.49 12.12
CA TYR A 83 9.44 6.83 11.42
C TYR A 83 8.50 6.13 12.40
N ASP A 84 9.02 5.47 13.44
CA ASP A 84 8.23 4.89 14.53
C ASP A 84 7.37 5.97 15.21
N ALA A 85 7.97 7.10 15.58
CA ALA A 85 7.27 8.20 16.24
C ALA A 85 6.16 8.80 15.33
N ALA A 86 6.43 8.99 14.04
CA ALA A 86 5.43 9.49 13.10
C ALA A 86 4.29 8.48 12.87
N SER A 87 4.62 7.20 12.77
CA SER A 87 3.64 6.12 12.65
C SER A 87 2.74 6.05 13.88
N ASP A 88 3.32 6.04 15.09
CA ASP A 88 2.58 5.98 16.36
C ASP A 88 1.59 7.15 16.48
N GLN A 89 2.01 8.37 16.07
CA GLN A 89 1.14 9.53 16.05
C GLN A 89 -0.05 9.31 15.13
N VAL A 90 0.18 8.88 13.88
CA VAL A 90 -0.90 8.64 12.90
C VAL A 90 -1.83 7.52 13.38
N MET A 91 -1.28 6.40 13.87
CA MET A 91 -2.10 5.28 14.34
C MET A 91 -2.91 5.64 15.59
N GLY A 92 -2.41 6.55 16.42
CA GLY A 92 -3.16 7.16 17.53
C GLY A 92 -4.37 7.94 17.01
N LEU A 93 -4.17 8.85 16.07
CA LEU A 93 -5.25 9.63 15.44
C LEU A 93 -6.32 8.75 14.81
N LEU A 94 -5.93 7.67 14.12
CA LEU A 94 -6.89 6.73 13.54
C LEU A 94 -7.75 6.04 14.61
N ARG A 95 -7.16 5.64 15.74
CA ARG A 95 -7.89 5.02 16.87
C ARG A 95 -8.86 5.99 17.54
N ASP A 96 -8.48 7.27 17.62
CA ASP A 96 -9.31 8.32 18.23
C ASP A 96 -10.60 8.61 17.45
N LEU A 97 -10.69 8.16 16.19
CA LEU A 97 -11.92 8.21 15.39
C LEU A 97 -13.00 7.22 15.87
N GLY A 98 -12.66 6.29 16.76
CA GLY A 98 -13.61 5.38 17.39
C GLY A 98 -13.96 4.13 16.57
N HIS A 99 -13.32 3.91 15.43
CA HIS A 99 -13.48 2.71 14.60
C HIS A 99 -12.41 1.65 14.94
N PRO A 100 -12.67 0.34 14.74
CA PRO A 100 -11.63 -0.69 14.82
C PRO A 100 -10.48 -0.41 13.86
N VAL A 101 -9.24 -0.42 14.34
CA VAL A 101 -8.03 -0.18 13.56
C VAL A 101 -7.11 -1.38 13.62
N GLU A 102 -6.77 -1.94 12.47
CA GLU A 102 -5.81 -3.02 12.29
C GLU A 102 -4.55 -2.48 11.61
N VAL A 103 -3.46 -2.37 12.35
CA VAL A 103 -2.19 -1.83 11.85
C VAL A 103 -1.40 -2.91 11.10
N TRP A 104 -0.97 -2.60 9.88
CA TRP A 104 -0.26 -3.53 9.00
C TRP A 104 1.20 -3.14 8.73
N GLY A 105 1.56 -1.91 8.99
CA GLY A 105 2.91 -1.40 8.79
C GLY A 105 3.09 -0.04 9.46
N TRP A 106 4.20 0.59 9.21
CA TRP A 106 4.44 1.96 9.66
C TRP A 106 3.46 2.96 9.05
N ASP A 107 3.09 2.72 7.82
CA ASP A 107 2.40 3.66 6.94
C ASP A 107 1.01 3.18 6.51
N GLU A 108 0.57 2.00 6.95
CA GLU A 108 -0.71 1.46 6.52
C GLU A 108 -1.51 0.79 7.63
N ALA A 109 -2.82 0.97 7.56
CA ALA A 109 -3.78 0.35 8.45
C ALA A 109 -5.13 0.13 7.76
N TYR A 110 -5.90 -0.82 8.29
CA TYR A 110 -7.31 -0.97 7.95
C TYR A 110 -8.19 -0.40 9.06
N LEU A 111 -9.29 0.23 8.65
CA LEU A 111 -10.38 0.64 9.53
C LEU A 111 -11.65 -0.10 9.14
N GLY A 112 -12.40 -0.56 10.15
CA GLY A 112 -13.73 -1.15 9.96
C GLY A 112 -14.81 -0.12 10.27
N VAL A 113 -15.74 0.11 9.33
CA VAL A 113 -16.93 0.94 9.56
C VAL A 113 -18.14 0.03 9.59
N ALA A 114 -18.82 -0.02 10.73
CA ALA A 114 -19.94 -0.92 10.93
C ALA A 114 -21.22 -0.38 10.25
N PRO A 115 -22.12 -1.27 9.80
CA PRO A 115 -23.37 -0.84 9.15
C PRO A 115 -24.29 -0.02 10.06
N GLU A 116 -24.23 -0.31 11.36
CA GLU A 116 -25.01 0.37 12.41
C GLU A 116 -24.57 1.82 12.65
N ASP A 117 -23.36 2.20 12.25
CA ASP A 117 -22.86 3.57 12.39
C ASP A 117 -23.60 4.54 11.49
N SER A 118 -24.29 4.04 10.45
CA SER A 118 -25.08 4.84 9.48
C SER A 118 -24.29 6.01 8.87
N VAL A 119 -22.97 5.85 8.77
CA VAL A 119 -22.03 6.87 8.26
C VAL A 119 -21.62 6.50 6.84
N ASP A 120 -21.48 7.49 5.97
CA ASP A 120 -20.91 7.31 4.64
C ASP A 120 -19.40 7.01 4.78
N PRO A 121 -18.90 5.88 4.29
CA PRO A 121 -17.47 5.55 4.37
C PRO A 121 -16.58 6.58 3.65
N THR A 122 -17.13 7.34 2.70
CA THR A 122 -16.40 8.44 2.04
C THR A 122 -16.19 9.60 3.00
N GLU A 123 -17.18 9.96 3.81
CA GLU A 123 -17.05 10.99 4.84
C GLU A 123 -15.99 10.58 5.90
N VAL A 124 -15.98 9.31 6.29
CA VAL A 124 -14.93 8.79 7.19
C VAL A 124 -13.54 8.89 6.56
N ALA A 125 -13.40 8.57 5.27
CA ALA A 125 -12.12 8.69 4.56
C ALA A 125 -11.64 10.14 4.47
N GLU A 126 -12.51 11.09 4.18
CA GLU A 126 -12.21 12.53 4.17
C GLU A 126 -11.83 13.06 5.55
N GLN A 127 -12.51 12.60 6.59
CA GLN A 127 -12.17 12.91 7.98
C GLN A 127 -10.76 12.39 8.34
N ILE A 128 -10.44 11.15 7.96
CA ILE A 128 -9.10 10.56 8.14
C ILE A 128 -8.05 11.45 7.48
N GLN A 129 -8.23 11.81 6.22
CA GLN A 129 -7.28 12.65 5.48
C GLN A 129 -7.10 14.02 6.15
N THR A 130 -8.21 14.64 6.55
CA THR A 130 -8.21 15.95 7.22
C THR A 130 -7.44 15.92 8.54
N VAL A 131 -7.74 14.95 9.39
CA VAL A 131 -7.11 14.83 10.72
C VAL A 131 -5.61 14.52 10.58
N ILE A 132 -5.23 13.56 9.74
CA ILE A 132 -3.83 13.23 9.53
C ILE A 132 -3.06 14.44 9.02
N LEU A 133 -3.58 15.14 8.01
CA LEU A 133 -2.91 16.30 7.41
C LEU A 133 -2.78 17.45 8.42
N SER A 134 -3.84 17.79 9.15
CA SER A 134 -3.82 18.92 10.10
C SER A 134 -2.91 18.67 11.29
N GLU A 135 -2.90 17.45 11.84
CA GLU A 135 -2.16 17.14 13.06
C GLU A 135 -0.70 16.74 12.80
N THR A 136 -0.41 16.21 11.60
CA THR A 136 0.93 15.66 11.31
C THR A 136 1.63 16.31 10.13
N GLY A 137 0.93 17.01 9.27
CA GLY A 137 1.45 17.49 7.99
C GLY A 137 1.75 16.38 6.97
N LEU A 138 1.33 15.13 7.24
CA LEU A 138 1.43 14.01 6.31
C LEU A 138 0.14 13.88 5.51
N SER A 139 0.25 13.43 4.26
CA SER A 139 -0.92 13.05 3.46
C SER A 139 -1.11 11.55 3.44
N CYS A 140 -2.34 11.11 3.23
CA CYS A 140 -2.67 9.71 3.02
C CYS A 140 -3.68 9.52 1.89
N SER A 141 -3.68 8.33 1.33
CA SER A 141 -4.66 7.86 0.35
C SER A 141 -5.53 6.79 0.98
N VAL A 142 -6.82 6.78 0.66
CA VAL A 142 -7.78 5.86 1.27
C VAL A 142 -8.53 5.06 0.20
N GLY A 143 -8.43 3.75 0.29
CA GLY A 143 -9.23 2.82 -0.49
C GLY A 143 -10.41 2.30 0.32
N ILE A 144 -11.59 2.36 -0.23
CA ILE A 144 -12.85 1.95 0.41
C ILE A 144 -13.39 0.71 -0.29
N SER A 145 -13.73 -0.32 0.46
CA SER A 145 -14.32 -1.55 -0.06
C SER A 145 -15.12 -2.32 0.99
N ASP A 146 -15.61 -3.48 0.60
CA ASP A 146 -16.27 -4.47 1.45
C ASP A 146 -15.32 -5.58 1.95
N ASN A 147 -14.06 -5.54 1.56
CA ASN A 147 -13.00 -6.44 2.07
C ASN A 147 -11.61 -5.81 1.95
N LYS A 148 -10.64 -6.38 2.69
CA LYS A 148 -9.27 -5.87 2.78
C LYS A 148 -8.52 -5.89 1.45
N GLN A 149 -8.71 -6.92 0.63
CA GLN A 149 -8.03 -7.07 -0.66
C GLN A 149 -8.43 -5.98 -1.63
N ARG A 150 -9.72 -5.75 -1.79
CA ARG A 150 -10.24 -4.69 -2.64
C ARG A 150 -9.88 -3.30 -2.10
N ALA A 151 -9.97 -3.08 -0.78
CA ALA A 151 -9.61 -1.82 -0.15
C ALA A 151 -8.14 -1.46 -0.43
N LYS A 152 -7.22 -2.42 -0.30
CA LYS A 152 -5.81 -2.20 -0.61
C LYS A 152 -5.56 -1.91 -2.10
N VAL A 153 -6.22 -2.62 -2.99
CA VAL A 153 -6.16 -2.33 -4.44
C VAL A 153 -6.73 -0.93 -4.73
N ALA A 154 -7.85 -0.57 -4.10
CA ALA A 154 -8.48 0.74 -4.25
C ALA A 154 -7.53 1.88 -3.85
N THR A 155 -6.75 1.71 -2.77
CA THR A 155 -5.76 2.71 -2.34
C THR A 155 -4.73 3.02 -3.42
N GLY A 156 -4.34 2.02 -4.22
CA GLY A 156 -3.44 2.23 -5.35
C GLY A 156 -4.00 3.19 -6.41
N PHE A 157 -5.32 3.20 -6.60
CA PHE A 157 -6.00 4.16 -7.50
C PHE A 157 -6.22 5.53 -6.85
N ALA A 158 -6.25 5.57 -5.52
CA ALA A 158 -6.46 6.80 -4.76
C ALA A 158 -5.20 7.67 -4.68
N LYS A 159 -4.01 7.09 -4.86
CA LYS A 159 -2.73 7.82 -4.71
C LYS A 159 -2.50 8.86 -5.81
N PRO A 160 -1.99 10.07 -5.48
CA PRO A 160 -1.73 10.60 -4.14
C PRO A 160 -2.96 11.29 -3.52
N ALA A 161 -3.06 11.29 -2.20
CA ALA A 161 -3.98 12.09 -1.38
C ALA A 161 -5.47 11.98 -1.80
N GLY A 162 -5.87 10.90 -2.43
CA GLY A 162 -7.22 10.68 -2.92
C GLY A 162 -8.00 9.64 -2.12
N VAL A 163 -9.25 9.47 -2.55
CA VAL A 163 -10.16 8.42 -2.07
C VAL A 163 -10.68 7.65 -3.28
N PHE A 164 -10.74 6.33 -3.19
CA PHE A 164 -11.28 5.49 -4.25
C PHE A 164 -12.16 4.38 -3.67
N VAL A 165 -13.35 4.19 -4.26
CA VAL A 165 -14.30 3.14 -3.85
C VAL A 165 -14.27 2.00 -4.87
N LEU A 166 -13.96 0.79 -4.39
CA LEU A 166 -13.88 -0.42 -5.20
C LEU A 166 -14.69 -1.54 -4.53
N THR A 167 -15.85 -1.82 -5.08
CA THR A 167 -16.79 -2.81 -4.55
C THR A 167 -17.00 -3.96 -5.53
N ASP A 168 -17.82 -4.93 -5.15
CA ASP A 168 -18.23 -6.02 -6.04
C ASP A 168 -18.86 -5.51 -7.34
N THR A 169 -19.64 -4.43 -7.25
CA THR A 169 -20.37 -3.87 -8.40
C THR A 169 -19.48 -3.28 -9.49
N ASN A 170 -18.30 -2.73 -9.13
CA ASN A 170 -17.38 -2.11 -10.09
C ASN A 170 -16.06 -2.87 -10.26
N TRP A 171 -15.82 -3.95 -9.50
CA TRP A 171 -14.58 -4.71 -9.53
C TRP A 171 -14.15 -5.13 -10.94
N MET A 172 -15.00 -5.83 -11.66
CA MET A 172 -14.66 -6.31 -12.98
C MET A 172 -14.54 -5.20 -14.02
N ASN A 173 -15.29 -4.10 -13.87
CA ASN A 173 -15.15 -2.95 -14.75
C ASN A 173 -13.77 -2.28 -14.61
N VAL A 174 -13.25 -2.22 -13.38
CA VAL A 174 -11.96 -1.59 -13.07
C VAL A 174 -10.79 -2.52 -13.31
N MET A 175 -10.93 -3.80 -12.95
CA MET A 175 -9.79 -4.73 -12.85
C MET A 175 -9.66 -5.71 -14.02
N ALA A 176 -10.72 -6.02 -14.74
CA ALA A 176 -10.74 -7.13 -15.70
C ALA A 176 -9.61 -7.10 -16.74
N GLY A 177 -9.31 -5.93 -17.30
CA GLY A 177 -8.25 -5.76 -18.30
C GLY A 177 -6.86 -5.54 -17.76
N ARG A 178 -6.71 -5.47 -16.43
CA ARG A 178 -5.40 -5.24 -15.80
C ARG A 178 -4.57 -6.51 -15.74
N PRO A 179 -3.23 -6.39 -15.74
CA PRO A 179 -2.35 -7.54 -15.58
C PRO A 179 -2.55 -8.19 -14.21
N VAL A 180 -2.29 -9.49 -14.10
CA VAL A 180 -2.53 -10.27 -12.87
C VAL A 180 -1.74 -9.77 -11.65
N ASP A 181 -0.59 -9.14 -11.87
CA ASP A 181 0.23 -8.55 -10.80
C ASP A 181 -0.29 -7.20 -10.28
N ALA A 182 -1.38 -6.68 -10.87
CA ALA A 182 -2.17 -5.61 -10.27
C ALA A 182 -2.98 -6.08 -9.04
N LEU A 183 -3.14 -7.40 -8.86
CA LEU A 183 -3.75 -7.97 -7.67
C LEU A 183 -2.73 -7.99 -6.51
N TRP A 184 -3.14 -7.45 -5.37
CA TRP A 184 -2.28 -7.49 -4.19
C TRP A 184 -1.99 -8.94 -3.77
N GLY A 185 -0.70 -9.26 -3.62
CA GLY A 185 -0.23 -10.61 -3.30
C GLY A 185 0.17 -11.45 -4.52
N VAL A 186 -0.04 -10.96 -5.74
CA VAL A 186 0.47 -11.59 -6.96
C VAL A 186 1.79 -10.93 -7.35
N GLY A 187 2.89 -11.54 -6.95
CA GLY A 187 4.23 -11.06 -7.28
C GLY A 187 4.72 -11.52 -8.67
N PRO A 188 5.88 -11.00 -9.14
CA PRO A 188 6.41 -11.28 -10.47
C PRO A 188 6.61 -12.77 -10.78
N LYS A 189 6.98 -13.58 -9.79
CA LYS A 189 7.15 -15.03 -9.96
C LYS A 189 5.83 -15.73 -10.24
N THR A 190 4.78 -15.35 -9.53
CA THR A 190 3.41 -15.88 -9.73
C THR A 190 2.86 -15.42 -11.07
N ALA A 191 3.00 -14.13 -11.40
CA ALA A 191 2.58 -13.58 -12.69
C ALA A 191 3.26 -14.29 -13.87
N LYS A 192 4.57 -14.56 -13.78
CA LYS A 192 5.30 -15.32 -14.80
C LYS A 192 4.79 -16.75 -14.97
N LYS A 193 4.44 -17.43 -13.87
CA LYS A 193 3.85 -18.79 -13.95
C LYS A 193 2.45 -18.76 -14.55
N LEU A 194 1.63 -17.78 -14.22
CA LEU A 194 0.30 -17.57 -14.82
C LEU A 194 0.42 -17.30 -16.33
N ALA A 195 1.34 -16.43 -16.73
CA ALA A 195 1.60 -16.12 -18.15
C ALA A 195 1.99 -17.38 -18.96
N ALA A 196 2.75 -18.32 -18.36
CA ALA A 196 3.09 -19.59 -18.98
C ALA A 196 1.85 -20.50 -19.23
N LEU A 197 0.74 -20.25 -18.53
CA LEU A 197 -0.56 -20.90 -18.74
C LEU A 197 -1.48 -20.08 -19.69
N GLY A 198 -0.99 -18.98 -20.26
CA GLY A 198 -1.81 -18.07 -21.08
C GLY A 198 -2.70 -17.13 -20.26
N ILE A 199 -2.46 -17.02 -18.94
CA ILE A 199 -3.23 -16.17 -18.03
C ILE A 199 -2.43 -14.91 -17.71
N THR A 200 -2.80 -13.79 -18.29
CA THR A 200 -2.06 -12.53 -18.17
C THR A 200 -2.88 -11.41 -17.52
N THR A 201 -4.22 -11.49 -17.62
CA THR A 201 -5.15 -10.49 -17.09
C THR A 201 -5.98 -11.02 -15.93
N VAL A 202 -6.50 -10.11 -15.11
CA VAL A 202 -7.41 -10.44 -14.00
C VAL A 202 -8.65 -11.17 -14.53
N ARG A 203 -9.19 -10.79 -15.68
CA ARG A 203 -10.33 -11.47 -16.32
C ARG A 203 -10.01 -12.92 -16.63
N GLU A 204 -8.89 -13.18 -17.29
CA GLU A 204 -8.47 -14.54 -17.63
C GLU A 204 -8.30 -15.39 -16.37
N LEU A 205 -7.68 -14.82 -15.31
CA LEU A 205 -7.54 -15.52 -14.04
C LEU A 205 -8.89 -15.80 -13.36
N ALA A 206 -9.80 -14.84 -13.38
CA ALA A 206 -11.13 -15.01 -12.77
C ALA A 206 -11.99 -16.09 -13.45
N HIS A 207 -11.74 -16.38 -14.73
CA HIS A 207 -12.43 -17.41 -15.53
C HIS A 207 -11.61 -18.69 -15.68
N SER A 208 -10.44 -18.78 -15.07
CA SER A 208 -9.59 -19.98 -15.15
C SER A 208 -10.21 -21.16 -14.44
N ASP A 209 -9.89 -22.34 -14.94
CA ASP A 209 -10.27 -23.58 -14.29
C ASP A 209 -9.56 -23.77 -12.94
N ALA A 210 -10.33 -24.09 -11.91
CA ALA A 210 -9.82 -24.30 -10.56
C ALA A 210 -8.86 -25.47 -10.46
N GLU A 211 -9.07 -26.55 -11.25
CA GLU A 211 -8.20 -27.72 -11.27
C GLU A 211 -6.85 -27.38 -11.91
N LEU A 212 -6.83 -26.58 -12.98
CA LEU A 212 -5.62 -26.07 -13.60
C LEU A 212 -4.79 -25.26 -12.60
N LEU A 213 -5.44 -24.36 -11.87
CA LEU A 213 -4.74 -23.50 -10.88
C LEU A 213 -4.25 -24.33 -9.69
N THR A 214 -5.05 -25.26 -9.17
CA THR A 214 -4.67 -26.07 -8.00
C THR A 214 -3.57 -27.07 -8.34
N SER A 215 -3.57 -27.66 -9.54
CA SER A 215 -2.48 -28.55 -9.99
C SER A 215 -1.16 -27.81 -10.20
N THR A 216 -1.21 -26.54 -10.62
CA THR A 216 -0.02 -25.74 -10.91
C THR A 216 0.57 -25.07 -9.66
N PHE A 217 -0.28 -24.53 -8.78
CA PHE A 217 0.12 -23.70 -7.63
C PHE A 217 -0.10 -24.39 -6.28
N GLY A 218 -0.69 -25.57 -6.28
CA GLY A 218 -1.17 -26.27 -5.09
C GLY A 218 -2.60 -25.86 -4.67
N PRO A 219 -3.27 -26.70 -3.88
CA PRO A 219 -4.72 -26.54 -3.59
C PRO A 219 -5.04 -25.21 -2.90
N ARG A 220 -4.21 -24.76 -1.98
CA ARG A 220 -4.43 -23.51 -1.25
C ARG A 220 -4.20 -22.29 -2.13
N THR A 221 -3.04 -22.21 -2.79
CA THR A 221 -2.64 -21.05 -3.59
C THR A 221 -3.50 -20.92 -4.85
N GLY A 222 -3.84 -22.03 -5.52
CA GLY A 222 -4.66 -22.01 -6.73
C GLY A 222 -6.07 -21.45 -6.45
N LEU A 223 -6.73 -21.91 -5.40
CA LEU A 223 -8.04 -21.40 -5.01
C LEU A 223 -7.98 -19.94 -4.53
N TRP A 224 -6.91 -19.58 -3.83
CA TRP A 224 -6.70 -18.20 -3.39
C TRP A 224 -6.52 -17.23 -4.56
N LEU A 225 -5.75 -17.60 -5.58
CA LEU A 225 -5.61 -16.80 -6.81
C LEU A 225 -6.95 -16.58 -7.50
N LEU A 226 -7.79 -17.61 -7.58
CA LEU A 226 -9.11 -17.50 -8.18
C LEU A 226 -10.02 -16.57 -7.35
N LEU A 227 -9.96 -16.68 -6.02
CA LEU A 227 -10.68 -15.79 -5.10
C LEU A 227 -10.26 -14.33 -5.28
N LEU A 228 -8.95 -14.06 -5.33
CA LEU A 228 -8.41 -12.72 -5.56
C LEU A 228 -8.88 -12.12 -6.88
N ALA A 229 -8.81 -12.90 -7.97
CA ALA A 229 -9.22 -12.42 -9.29
C ALA A 229 -10.71 -12.03 -9.33
N LYS A 230 -11.55 -12.70 -8.54
CA LYS A 230 -12.96 -12.37 -8.34
C LYS A 230 -13.20 -11.24 -7.34
N GLY A 231 -12.12 -10.67 -6.79
CA GLY A 231 -12.19 -9.58 -5.82
C GLY A 231 -12.56 -10.02 -4.40
N GLY A 232 -12.50 -11.32 -4.10
CA GLY A 232 -12.76 -11.84 -2.76
C GLY A 232 -11.62 -11.58 -1.80
N GLY A 233 -11.92 -11.56 -0.51
CA GLY A 233 -10.94 -11.35 0.56
C GLY A 233 -11.57 -11.32 1.93
N ASP A 234 -10.73 -11.19 2.95
CA ASP A 234 -11.16 -11.05 4.34
C ASP A 234 -11.79 -9.67 4.58
N ALA A 235 -12.95 -9.64 5.23
CA ALA A 235 -13.70 -8.43 5.57
C ALA A 235 -13.58 -8.05 7.05
N GLU A 236 -13.02 -8.93 7.89
CA GLU A 236 -12.91 -8.67 9.32
C GLU A 236 -11.71 -7.77 9.62
N VAL A 237 -11.97 -6.62 10.26
CA VAL A 237 -10.94 -5.72 10.78
C VAL A 237 -10.81 -5.98 12.28
N SER A 238 -9.68 -6.57 12.67
CA SER A 238 -9.39 -6.89 14.07
C SER A 238 -8.59 -5.75 14.69
N ALA A 239 -9.09 -5.17 15.80
CA ALA A 239 -8.34 -4.14 16.51
C ALA A 239 -6.99 -4.71 17.01
N SER A 240 -5.88 -4.17 16.49
CA SER A 240 -4.53 -4.58 16.86
C SER A 240 -3.77 -3.49 17.60
N HIS A 241 -2.97 -3.87 18.58
CA HIS A 241 -2.19 -2.96 19.44
C HIS A 241 -0.75 -2.75 18.93
N GLY A 242 -0.61 -2.45 17.63
CA GLY A 242 0.66 -2.03 17.04
C GLY A 242 1.40 -3.13 16.27
N PHE A 243 1.93 -2.73 15.14
CA PHE A 243 2.91 -3.48 14.38
C PHE A 243 4.30 -3.18 14.96
N ARG A 244 5.01 -4.22 15.44
CA ARG A 244 6.45 -4.10 15.68
C ARG A 244 7.15 -4.54 14.41
N ALA A 245 7.82 -3.60 13.74
CA ALA A 245 8.73 -3.97 12.67
C ALA A 245 9.69 -5.07 13.16
N PRO A 246 9.92 -6.14 12.38
CA PRO A 246 10.93 -7.11 12.75
C PRO A 246 12.26 -6.39 12.92
N ALA A 247 12.91 -6.60 14.09
CA ALA A 247 14.22 -6.03 14.35
C ALA A 247 15.14 -6.40 13.17
N ALA A 248 15.80 -5.40 12.58
CA ALA A 248 16.78 -5.64 11.54
C ALA A 248 17.84 -6.58 12.13
N THR A 249 17.85 -7.82 11.66
CA THR A 249 18.93 -8.76 11.98
C THR A 249 20.20 -8.21 11.36
N SER A 250 21.09 -7.77 12.25
CA SER A 250 22.45 -7.30 11.95
C SER A 250 23.29 -8.35 11.22
#